data_5d34886bd2d0e3d2b8858003b7ac8fc8
#
_entry.id   5d34886bd2d0e3d2b8858003b7ac8fc8
#
_cell.length_a   1.000
_cell.length_b   1.000
_cell.length_c   1.000
_cell.angle_alpha   90.00
_cell.angle_beta   90.00
_cell.angle_gamma   90.00
#
_symmetry.space_group_name_H-M   'P 1'
#
loop_
_entity.id
_entity.type
_entity.pdbx_description
1 polymer ?
#
loop_
_entity_poly.entity_id
_entity_poly.type
_entity_poly.pdbx_seq_one_letter_code
_entity_poly.pdbx_strand_id
1 'polypeptide(L)' 'NETIMKLIDCLPVMDLAIALKHAEEDLQNFFFDNMPIHKKQTILELMNELEDISIEDSIKVQHEIVNILNNIKKEGCCC' A
#
# COMPACT_ATOMS: atom_id res chain seq x y z
N ASN A 1 13.76 2.19 2.58
CA ASN A 1 14.04 0.79 2.28
C ASN A 1 13.68 0.48 0.82
N GLU A 2 14.64 -0.05 0.08
CA GLU A 2 14.46 -0.31 -1.36
C GLU A 2 13.34 -1.30 -1.65
N THR A 3 13.19 -2.34 -0.83
CA THR A 3 12.13 -3.33 -1.03
C THR A 3 10.75 -2.70 -0.91
N ILE A 4 10.56 -1.85 0.09
CA ILE A 4 9.29 -1.16 0.28
C ILE A 4 9.03 -0.17 -0.85
N MET A 5 10.05 0.54 -1.31
CA MET A 5 9.90 1.49 -2.42
C MET A 5 9.51 0.78 -3.70
N LYS A 6 10.11 -0.39 -3.98
CA LYS A 6 9.73 -1.21 -5.13
C LYS A 6 8.30 -1.71 -5.02
N LEU A 7 7.90 -2.15 -3.84
CA LEU A 7 6.54 -2.59 -3.60
C LEU A 7 5.54 -1.48 -3.88
N ILE A 8 5.81 -0.29 -3.38
CA ILE A 8 4.96 0.88 -3.58
C ILE A 8 4.84 1.22 -5.06
N ASP A 9 5.96 1.14 -5.79
CA ASP A 9 5.96 1.43 -7.23
C ASP A 9 5.19 0.40 -8.04
N CYS A 10 5.15 -0.85 -7.59
CA CYS A 10 4.45 -1.91 -8.31
C CYS A 10 2.95 -1.91 -8.08
N LEU A 11 2.49 -1.30 -7.01
CA LEU A 11 1.08 -1.33 -6.64
C LEU A 11 0.33 -0.12 -7.17
N PRO A 12 -0.92 -0.31 -7.68
CA PRO A 12 -1.77 0.83 -7.99
C PRO A 12 -2.05 1.66 -6.73
N VAL A 13 -2.21 2.96 -6.90
CA VAL A 13 -2.51 3.83 -5.74
C VAL A 13 -3.82 3.44 -5.07
N MET A 14 -4.78 2.93 -5.86
CA MET A 14 -6.04 2.49 -5.30
C MET A 14 -5.86 1.34 -4.32
N ASP A 15 -5.03 0.35 -4.67
CA ASP A 15 -4.76 -0.78 -3.79
C ASP A 15 -4.08 -0.33 -2.50
N LEU A 16 -3.14 0.61 -2.61
CA LEU A 16 -2.49 1.17 -1.43
C LEU A 16 -3.49 1.90 -0.54
N ALA A 17 -4.39 2.67 -1.14
CA ALA A 17 -5.41 3.38 -0.38
C ALA A 17 -6.34 2.43 0.35
N ILE A 18 -6.78 1.36 -0.32
CA ILE A 18 -7.65 0.36 0.29
C ILE A 18 -6.95 -0.32 1.46
N ALA A 19 -5.71 -0.76 1.25
CA ALA A 19 -4.96 -1.46 2.29
C ALA A 19 -4.70 -0.57 3.50
N LEU A 20 -4.35 0.69 3.26
CA LEU A 20 -3.98 1.61 4.33
C LEU A 20 -5.19 2.22 5.04
N LYS A 21 -6.37 2.15 4.44
CA LYS A 21 -7.59 2.74 5.02
C LYS A 21 -7.86 2.22 6.44
N HIS A 22 -7.63 0.92 6.66
CA HIS A 22 -7.86 0.28 7.96
C HIS A 22 -6.56 -0.17 8.63
N ALA A 23 -5.41 0.28 8.13
CA ALA A 23 -4.12 -0.07 8.72
C ALA A 23 -3.86 0.76 9.97
N GLU A 24 -3.01 0.24 10.85
CA GLU A 24 -2.58 0.99 12.02
C GLU A 24 -1.78 2.22 11.60
N GLU A 25 -1.82 3.26 12.43
CA GLU A 25 -1.15 4.52 12.14
C GLU A 25 0.35 4.31 11.88
N ASP A 26 1.00 3.46 12.66
CA ASP A 26 2.42 3.18 12.49
C ASP A 26 2.71 2.60 11.11
N LEU A 27 1.88 1.68 10.65
CA LEU A 27 2.02 1.09 9.32
C LEU A 27 1.77 2.12 8.23
N GLN A 28 0.75 2.94 8.39
CA GLN A 28 0.46 4.03 7.44
C GLN A 28 1.67 4.95 7.32
N ASN A 29 2.23 5.38 8.45
CA ASN A 29 3.38 6.27 8.47
C ASN A 29 4.60 5.63 7.82
N PHE A 30 4.82 4.34 8.06
CA PHE A 30 5.92 3.61 7.45
C PHE A 30 5.83 3.65 5.92
N PHE A 31 4.64 3.40 5.38
CA PHE A 31 4.44 3.45 3.93
C PHE A 31 4.59 4.88 3.40
N PHE A 32 3.98 5.85 4.07
CA PHE A 32 4.05 7.25 3.64
C PHE A 32 5.46 7.79 3.66
N ASP A 33 6.28 7.38 4.63
CA ASP A 33 7.68 7.82 4.70
C ASP A 33 8.52 7.28 3.55
N ASN A 34 8.07 6.22 2.90
CA ASN A 34 8.80 5.58 1.80
C ASN A 34 8.25 5.93 0.43
N MET A 35 7.41 6.95 0.31
CA MET A 35 6.84 7.34 -0.98
C MET A 35 6.97 8.85 -1.20
N PRO A 36 6.94 9.30 -2.47
CA PRO A 36 6.95 10.74 -2.77
C PRO A 36 5.74 11.44 -2.20
N ILE A 37 5.88 12.73 -1.90
CA ILE A 37 4.82 13.52 -1.27
C ILE A 37 3.56 13.56 -2.15
N HIS A 38 3.70 13.69 -3.45
CA HIS A 38 2.54 13.76 -4.34
C HIS A 38 1.77 12.43 -4.37
N LYS A 39 2.46 11.31 -4.26
CA LYS A 39 1.81 10.00 -4.19
C LYS A 39 1.08 9.84 -2.87
N LYS A 40 1.70 10.28 -1.77
CA LYS A 40 1.07 10.30 -0.46
C LYS A 40 -0.23 11.10 -0.49
N GLN A 41 -0.20 12.29 -1.09
CA GLN A 41 -1.38 13.14 -1.19
C GLN A 41 -2.48 12.47 -1.99
N THR A 42 -2.15 11.83 -3.10
CA THR A 42 -3.11 11.10 -3.92
C THR A 42 -3.77 9.99 -3.10
N ILE A 43 -2.98 9.23 -2.35
CA ILE A 43 -3.50 8.14 -1.53
C ILE A 43 -4.41 8.68 -0.43
N LEU A 44 -4.03 9.77 0.22
CA LEU A 44 -4.86 10.37 1.26
C LEU A 44 -6.21 10.83 0.71
N GLU A 45 -6.23 11.40 -0.49
CA GLU A 45 -7.47 11.79 -1.15
C GLU A 45 -8.35 10.58 -1.45
N LEU A 46 -7.73 9.51 -1.96
CA LEU A 46 -8.46 8.26 -2.23
C LEU A 46 -9.03 7.66 -0.95
N MET A 47 -8.27 7.68 0.13
CA MET A 47 -8.73 7.17 1.42
C MET A 47 -9.96 7.94 1.91
N ASN A 48 -10.02 9.25 1.67
CA ASN A 48 -11.19 10.04 2.01
C ASN A 48 -12.41 9.65 1.17
N GLU A 49 -12.19 9.31 -0.10
CA GLU A 49 -13.26 8.90 -0.99
C GLU A 49 -13.77 7.48 -0.69
N LEU A 50 -12.93 6.65 -0.09
CA LEU A 50 -13.25 5.26 0.22
C LEU A 50 -13.87 5.11 1.61
N GLU A 51 -14.86 5.93 1.94
CA GLU A 51 -15.45 5.96 3.27
C GLU A 51 -16.11 4.64 3.68
N ASP A 52 -16.69 3.94 2.72
CA ASP A 52 -17.47 2.74 2.99
C ASP A 52 -16.73 1.43 2.75
N ILE A 53 -15.42 1.50 2.61
CA ILE A 53 -14.65 0.28 2.36
C ILE A 53 -14.68 -0.61 3.60
N SER A 54 -14.94 -1.91 3.40
CA SER A 54 -15.00 -2.84 4.53
C SER A 54 -13.61 -3.26 4.98
N ILE A 55 -13.54 -3.70 6.23
CA ILE A 55 -12.29 -4.25 6.77
C ILE A 55 -11.88 -5.49 5.98
N GLU A 56 -12.84 -6.30 5.55
CA GLU A 56 -12.56 -7.49 4.75
C GLU A 56 -11.87 -7.16 3.43
N ASP A 57 -12.33 -6.11 2.75
CA ASP A 57 -11.71 -5.68 1.50
C ASP A 57 -10.28 -5.21 1.73
N SER A 58 -10.05 -4.47 2.82
CA SER A 58 -8.70 -4.04 3.18
C SER A 58 -7.79 -5.22 3.47
N ILE A 59 -8.29 -6.22 4.18
CA ILE A 59 -7.50 -7.40 4.50
C ILE A 59 -7.14 -8.17 3.23
N LYS A 60 -8.05 -8.29 2.28
CA LYS A 60 -7.76 -8.94 1.00
C LYS A 60 -6.61 -8.26 0.28
N VAL A 61 -6.65 -6.94 0.21
CA VAL A 61 -5.59 -6.18 -0.47
C VAL A 61 -4.27 -6.31 0.31
N GLN A 62 -4.33 -6.29 1.64
CA GLN A 62 -3.13 -6.48 2.45
C GLN A 62 -2.50 -7.85 2.19
N HIS A 63 -3.29 -8.89 2.01
CA HIS A 63 -2.77 -10.22 1.66
C HIS A 63 -2.11 -10.21 0.30
N GLU A 64 -2.70 -9.52 -0.67
CA GLU A 64 -2.09 -9.38 -1.99
C GLU A 64 -0.75 -8.66 -1.92
N ILE A 65 -0.67 -7.62 -1.09
CA ILE A 65 0.57 -6.88 -0.87
C ILE A 65 1.64 -7.80 -0.29
N VAL A 66 1.28 -8.62 0.69
CA VAL A 66 2.22 -9.57 1.29
C VAL A 66 2.71 -10.57 0.25
N ASN A 67 1.83 -11.06 -0.61
CA ASN A 67 2.21 -11.98 -1.68
C ASN A 67 3.18 -11.34 -2.66
N ILE A 68 2.93 -10.09 -3.05
CA ILE A 68 3.81 -9.35 -3.94
C ILE A 68 5.16 -9.13 -3.26
N LEU A 69 5.16 -8.77 -1.99
CA LEU A 69 6.39 -8.57 -1.22
C LEU A 69 7.22 -9.85 -1.16
N ASN A 70 6.59 -11.00 -0.94
CA ASN A 70 7.28 -12.28 -0.93
C ASN A 70 7.89 -12.60 -2.28
N ASN A 71 7.19 -12.28 -3.37
CA ASN A 71 7.72 -12.47 -4.72
C ASN A 71 8.93 -11.58 -4.98
N ILE A 72 8.88 -10.34 -4.54
CA ILE A 72 10.02 -9.42 -4.68
C ILE A 72 11.24 -9.96 -3.95
N LYS A 73 11.06 -10.42 -2.72
CA LYS A 73 12.16 -11.00 -1.93
C LYS A 73 12.73 -12.26 -2.56
N LYS A 74 11.86 -13.06 -3.16
CA LYS A 74 12.25 -14.36 -3.71
C LYS A 74 12.93 -14.23 -5.06
N GLU A 75 12.40 -13.36 -5.92
CA GLU A 75 12.85 -13.23 -7.31
C GLU A 75 13.68 -11.97 -7.57
N GLY A 76 13.65 -11.02 -6.65
CA GLY A 76 14.35 -9.75 -6.82
C GLY A 76 13.74 -8.85 -7.86
N CYS A 77 12.54 -9.15 -8.31
CA CYS A 77 11.85 -8.38 -9.34
C CYS A 77 10.39 -8.23 -8.99
N CYS A 78 9.82 -7.07 -9.24
CA CYS A 78 8.45 -6.81 -8.85
C CYS A 78 7.45 -6.84 -10.00
N CYS A 79 7.87 -6.74 -11.21
CA CYS A 79 6.93 -6.77 -12.33
C CYS A 79 7.58 -7.35 -13.54
#